data_8cb43aeb3756289f999a915fb83effb0
#
_entry.id   8cb43aeb3756289f999a915fb83effb0
#
_cell.length_a   1.000
_cell.length_b   1.000
_cell.length_c   1.000
_cell.angle_alpha   90.00
_cell.angle_beta   90.00
_cell.angle_gamma   90.00
#
_symmetry.space_group_name_H-M   'P 1'
#
loop_
_entity.id
_entity.type
_entity.pdbx_description
1 polymer ?
#
loop_
_entity_poly.entity_id
_entity_poly.type
_entity_poly.pdbx_seq_one_letter_code
_entity_poly.pdbx_strand_id
1 'polypeptide(L)'
;MKTQTEVPDEMILVRFSYQERDDTIEIELPADTCFQELDARLYALGYLIPQKPGYSYLVKNHKCGARERLSDYIPAGVKKMDIRVFGFPQIMV
;
A
#
# COMPACT_ATOMS: atom_id res chain seq x y z
N MET A 1 -27.15 14.33 7.07
CA MET A 1 -26.62 14.14 7.20
C MET A 1 -26.21 13.57 6.99
N LYS A 2 -25.75 13.48 6.95
CA LYS A 2 -25.13 12.99 6.89
C LYS A 2 -24.46 12.44 6.94
N THR A 3 -24.26 12.32 6.84
CA THR A 3 -23.57 11.83 6.96
C THR A 3 -22.84 11.40 6.93
N GLN A 4 -22.49 11.50 6.96
CA GLN A 4 -21.71 11.21 7.00
C GLN A 4 -21.13 10.70 7.34
N THR A 5 -21.01 10.76 7.43
CA THR A 5 -20.41 10.35 7.81
C THR A 5 -19.98 9.57 7.98
N GLU A 6 -19.64 9.29 7.97
CA GLU A 6 -19.18 8.60 8.12
C GLU A 6 -18.34 8.07 7.89
N VAL A 7 -18.02 8.20 7.78
CA VAL A 7 -17.14 7.65 7.40
C VAL A 7 -16.14 7.38 7.94
N PRO A 8 -15.74 6.77 8.23
CA PRO A 8 -14.90 6.43 8.92
C PRO A 8 -13.80 6.29 8.44
N ASP A 9 -13.36 6.86 8.50
CA ASP A 9 -12.32 6.91 8.16
C ASP A 9 -11.47 6.32 9.00
N GLU A 10 -11.44 5.07 9.15
CA GLU A 10 -10.49 4.40 9.85
C GLU A 10 -9.21 4.55 9.16
N MET A 11 -8.16 4.94 9.87
CA MET A 11 -6.82 5.02 9.34
C MET A 11 -6.06 3.79 9.79
N ILE A 12 -5.22 3.29 8.91
CA ILE A 12 -4.40 2.12 9.19
C ILE A 12 -2.95 2.55 9.11
N LEU A 13 -2.14 2.14 10.08
CA LEU A 13 -0.72 2.39 10.02
C LEU A 13 -0.10 1.30 9.17
N VAL A 14 0.46 1.67 8.05
CA VAL A 14 1.00 0.71 7.09
C VAL A 14 2.50 0.84 7.05
N ARG A 15 3.18 -0.27 7.26
CA ARG A 15 4.63 -0.31 7.16
C ARG A 15 4.98 -0.89 5.80
N PHE A 16 5.75 -0.16 5.03
CA PHE A 16 6.20 -0.61 3.72
C PHE A 16 7.65 -1.01 3.79
N SER A 17 7.99 -2.15 3.20
CA SER A 17 9.36 -2.55 3.05
C SER A 17 9.60 -2.86 1.57
N TYR A 18 10.77 -2.51 1.07
CA TYR A 18 11.08 -2.70 -0.33
C TYR A 18 12.45 -3.33 -0.39
N GLN A 19 12.56 -4.41 -1.13
CA GLN A 19 13.77 -5.19 -1.17
C GLN A 19 14.98 -4.39 -1.62
N GLU A 20 14.78 -3.39 -2.46
CA GLU A 20 15.86 -2.57 -2.97
C GLU A 20 16.28 -1.48 -2.00
N ARG A 21 15.64 -1.36 -0.87
CA ARG A 21 15.97 -0.36 0.12
C ARG A 21 16.14 -1.02 1.47
N ASP A 22 17.08 -0.53 2.23
CA ASP A 22 17.32 -1.07 3.56
C ASP A 22 16.36 -0.51 4.59
N ASP A 23 15.67 0.56 4.28
CA ASP A 23 14.82 1.21 5.26
C ASP A 23 13.37 0.85 5.01
N THR A 24 12.57 0.99 6.04
CA THR A 24 11.13 0.85 5.92
C THR A 24 10.52 2.19 6.28
N ILE A 25 9.29 2.40 5.84
CA ILE A 25 8.56 3.60 6.25
C ILE A 25 7.20 3.18 6.75
N GLU A 26 6.64 4.01 7.61
CA GLU A 26 5.30 3.80 8.12
C GLU A 26 4.49 5.03 7.81
N ILE A 27 3.31 4.83 7.24
CA ILE A 27 2.42 5.95 6.97
C ILE A 27 1.00 5.53 7.31
N GLU A 28 0.19 6.50 7.67
CA GLU A 28 -1.21 6.25 7.93
C GLU A 28 -2.00 6.48 6.68
N LEU A 29 -2.84 5.53 6.35
CA LEU A 29 -3.67 5.61 5.14
C LEU A 29 -5.08 5.20 5.48
N PRO A 30 -6.06 5.75 4.77
CA PRO A 30 -7.43 5.30 4.97
C PRO A 30 -7.57 3.83 4.63
N ALA A 31 -8.38 3.14 5.40
CA ALA A 31 -8.56 1.70 5.21
C ALA A 31 -9.08 1.33 3.84
N ASP A 32 -9.79 2.24 3.19
CA ASP A 32 -10.35 1.97 1.88
C ASP A 32 -9.42 2.39 0.74
N THR A 33 -8.16 2.66 1.03
CA THR A 33 -7.20 2.97 -0.02
C THR A 33 -7.01 1.74 -0.90
N CYS A 34 -7.07 1.93 -2.20
CA CYS A 34 -6.80 0.83 -3.14
C CYS A 34 -5.32 0.69 -3.36
N PHE A 35 -4.90 -0.55 -3.63
CA PHE A 35 -3.46 -0.77 -3.83
C PHE A 35 -2.92 -0.02 -5.01
N GLN A 36 -3.72 0.22 -6.06
CA GLN A 36 -3.24 0.98 -7.20
C GLN A 36 -2.87 2.42 -6.85
N GLU A 37 -3.39 2.94 -5.73
CA GLU A 37 -3.07 4.29 -5.33
C GLU A 37 -1.75 4.38 -4.60
N LEU A 38 -1.21 3.26 -4.19
CA LEU A 38 0.00 3.28 -3.36
C LEU A 38 1.21 3.74 -4.13
N ASP A 39 1.28 3.44 -5.43
CA ASP A 39 2.41 3.89 -6.23
C ASP A 39 2.55 5.40 -6.14
N ALA A 40 1.46 6.12 -6.38
CA ALA A 40 1.52 7.58 -6.38
C ALA A 40 1.89 8.12 -5.00
N ARG A 41 1.37 7.49 -3.96
CA ARG A 41 1.68 7.97 -2.61
C ARG A 41 3.14 7.74 -2.27
N LEU A 42 3.68 6.60 -2.65
CA LEU A 42 5.08 6.31 -2.33
C LEU A 42 6.03 7.09 -3.21
N TYR A 43 5.61 7.44 -4.43
CA TYR A 43 6.40 8.35 -5.27
C TYR A 43 6.45 9.73 -4.62
N ALA A 44 5.31 10.21 -4.13
CA ALA A 44 5.26 11.54 -3.53
C ALA A 44 6.16 11.63 -2.29
N LEU A 45 6.34 10.51 -1.60
CA LEU A 45 7.19 10.50 -0.42
C LEU A 45 8.66 10.28 -0.76
N GLY A 46 8.96 10.00 -2.02
CA GLY A 46 10.32 9.73 -2.41
C GLY A 46 10.82 8.34 -2.05
N TYR A 47 9.92 7.48 -1.59
CA TYR A 47 10.32 6.13 -1.20
C TYR A 47 10.51 5.23 -2.42
N LEU A 48 9.70 5.40 -3.44
CA LEU A 48 9.83 4.63 -4.67
C LEU A 48 10.09 5.56 -5.83
N ILE A 49 10.79 5.06 -6.82
CA ILE A 49 11.08 5.81 -8.02
C ILE A 49 10.07 5.41 -9.08
N PRO A 50 9.40 6.35 -9.72
CA PRO A 50 8.43 5.99 -10.74
C PRO A 50 9.04 5.13 -11.83
N GLN A 51 8.36 4.04 -12.16
CA GLN A 51 8.82 3.13 -13.21
C GLN A 51 7.62 2.44 -13.81
N LYS A 52 7.82 1.85 -14.95
CA LYS A 52 6.83 1.03 -15.58
C LYS A 52 7.32 -0.40 -15.55
N PRO A 53 6.45 -1.31 -15.26
CA PRO A 53 5.01 -1.20 -15.08
C PRO A 53 4.58 -0.81 -13.67
N GLY A 54 5.44 -0.32 -12.85
CA GLY A 54 5.07 0.07 -11.51
C GLY A 54 5.52 -0.96 -10.51
N TYR A 55 4.74 -1.15 -9.47
CA TYR A 55 5.14 -2.01 -8.36
C TYR A 55 4.00 -2.95 -8.00
N SER A 56 4.36 -4.06 -7.39
CA SER A 56 3.39 -4.99 -6.82
C SER A 56 3.52 -4.97 -5.33
N TYR A 57 2.45 -5.34 -4.64
CA TYR A 57 2.39 -5.31 -3.20
C TYR A 57 1.97 -6.66 -2.69
N LEU A 58 2.63 -7.12 -1.62
CA LEU A 58 2.33 -8.40 -1.01
C LEU A 58 1.96 -8.21 0.44
N VAL A 59 0.91 -8.89 0.86
CA VAL A 59 0.53 -8.96 2.26
C VAL A 59 0.55 -10.43 2.63
N LYS A 60 1.42 -10.81 3.55
CA LYS A 60 1.57 -12.20 3.99
C LYS A 60 1.76 -13.12 2.80
N ASN A 61 2.64 -12.71 1.89
CA ASN A 61 2.98 -13.50 0.70
C ASN A 61 1.86 -13.63 -0.32
N HIS A 62 0.81 -12.85 -0.19
CA HIS A 62 -0.27 -12.83 -1.15
C HIS A 62 -0.19 -11.56 -1.97
N LYS A 63 -0.15 -11.70 -3.30
CA LYS A 63 -0.08 -10.54 -4.17
C LYS A 63 -1.44 -9.86 -4.22
N CYS A 64 -1.44 -8.57 -3.92
CA CYS A 64 -2.68 -7.82 -3.84
C CYS A 64 -3.08 -7.30 -5.20
N GLY A 65 -4.35 -7.34 -5.49
CA GLY A 65 -4.87 -6.80 -6.73
C GLY A 65 -4.95 -5.29 -6.68
N ALA A 66 -4.82 -4.65 -7.85
CA ALA A 66 -4.79 -3.21 -7.93
C ALA A 66 -6.05 -2.56 -7.39
N ARG A 67 -7.18 -3.21 -7.56
CA ARG A 67 -8.45 -2.64 -7.12
C ARG A 67 -8.86 -3.07 -5.73
N GLU A 68 -8.08 -3.94 -5.12
CA GLU A 68 -8.37 -4.34 -3.75
C GLU A 68 -7.96 -3.24 -2.80
N ARG A 69 -8.54 -3.27 -1.62
CA ARG A 69 -8.30 -2.22 -0.65
C ARG A 69 -7.54 -2.77 0.52
N LEU A 70 -6.93 -1.88 1.28
CA LEU A 70 -6.18 -2.30 2.45
C LEU A 70 -7.06 -3.09 3.40
N SER A 71 -8.30 -2.64 3.57
CA SER A 71 -9.21 -3.31 4.49
C SER A 71 -9.56 -4.74 4.08
N ASP A 72 -9.32 -5.10 2.82
CA ASP A 72 -9.61 -6.46 2.38
C ASP A 72 -8.62 -7.46 2.95
N TYR A 73 -7.52 -6.98 3.53
CA TYR A 73 -6.45 -7.86 3.98
C TYR A 73 -6.25 -7.85 5.48
N ILE A 74 -7.08 -7.14 6.21
CA ILE A 74 -6.94 -7.10 7.67
C ILE A 74 -8.31 -7.33 8.30
N PRO A 75 -8.32 -7.96 9.47
CA PRO A 75 -9.58 -8.16 10.18
C PRO A 75 -10.12 -6.85 10.72
N ALA A 76 -11.41 -6.82 11.00
CA ALA A 76 -12.02 -5.66 11.60
C ALA A 76 -11.32 -5.34 12.91
N GLY A 77 -11.08 -4.09 13.16
CA GLY A 77 -10.46 -3.65 14.39
C GLY A 77 -8.94 -3.63 14.36
N VAL A 78 -8.33 -4.24 13.36
CA VAL A 78 -6.89 -4.20 13.22
C VAL A 78 -6.53 -2.93 12.49
N LYS A 79 -5.55 -2.19 13.01
CA LYS A 79 -5.20 -0.89 12.45
C LYS A 79 -3.74 -0.80 12.03
N LYS A 80 -3.07 -1.93 11.89
CA LYS A 80 -1.69 -1.97 11.43
C LYS A 80 -1.56 -3.08 10.41
N MET A 81 -0.72 -2.86 9.42
CA MET A 81 -0.43 -3.92 8.47
C MET A 81 0.95 -3.69 7.87
N ASP A 82 1.55 -4.77 7.40
CA ASP A 82 2.84 -4.71 6.73
C ASP A 82 2.63 -5.04 5.27
N ILE A 83 3.26 -4.27 4.40
CA ILE A 83 3.18 -4.50 2.97
C ILE A 83 4.60 -4.57 2.43
N ARG A 84 4.87 -5.60 1.67
CA ARG A 84 6.15 -5.70 0.97
C ARG A 84 5.96 -5.21 -0.44
N VAL A 85 6.91 -4.40 -0.90
CA VAL A 85 6.86 -3.80 -2.22
C VAL A 85 7.82 -4.53 -3.13
N PHE A 86 7.38 -4.87 -4.32
CA PHE A 86 8.22 -5.51 -5.32
C PHE A 86 8.18 -4.67 -6.56
N GLY A 87 9.34 -4.30 -7.06
CA GLY A 87 9.43 -3.70 -8.37
C GLY A 87 9.65 -4.81 -9.37
N PHE A 88 9.10 -4.66 -10.55
CA PHE A 88 9.34 -5.64 -11.59
C PHE A 88 10.71 -5.40 -12.19
N PRO A 89 11.52 -6.42 -12.32
CA PRO A 89 12.82 -6.20 -12.90
C PRO A 89 12.71 -5.75 -14.34
N GLN A 90 13.65 -4.93 -14.71
CA GLN A 90 13.69 -4.53 -16.06
C GLN A 90 14.33 -5.63 -16.80
N ILE A 91 13.62 -6.38 -17.51
CA ILE A 91 14.18 -7.45 -18.22
C ILE A 91 14.76 -6.95 -19.44
N MET A 92 16.03 -7.03 -19.50
CA MET A 92 16.63 -6.61 -20.58
C MET A 92 16.85 -7.68 -21.39
N VAL A 93 16.32 -7.85 -22.32
CA VAL A 93 16.57 -8.99 -23.03
C VAL A 93 17.23 -8.73 -24.19
#